data_ae68a1734e8eb3514ccc644ef1396bb0
#
_entry.id   ae68a1734e8eb3514ccc644ef1396bb0
#
_cell.length_a   1.000
_cell.length_b   1.000
_cell.length_c   1.000
_cell.angle_alpha   90.00
_cell.angle_beta   90.00
_cell.angle_gamma   90.00
#
_symmetry.space_group_name_H-M   'P 1'
#
loop_
_entity.id
_entity.type
_entity.pdbx_description
1 polymer ?
#
loop_
_entity_poly.entity_id
_entity_poly.type
_entity_poly.pdbx_seq_one_letter_code
_entity_poly.pdbx_strand_id
1 'polypeptide(L)'
;MLDSLIKRLEAVSRYAVWASGGMLFFAAAMVTIDVTIRAIFGRSMGGSDEISGYLLAISTSWAFAYALLHRVNVRIDAAYLLLGRRLQAALDILGLVVLGVFVLVVTWRAADLFLHSASYWAKSITPMQTPLAVPQFFWVAGLVLFALSLIVVLLRCVIAVAGRDLDRVARLAGALSHAEEVEEEIHMSERRVKAERDGI
;
A
#
# COMPACT_ATOMS: atom_id res chain seq x y z
N MET A 1 -23.33 4.94 4.33
CA MET A 1 -22.27 4.99 5.34
C MET A 1 -20.96 4.35 4.86
N LEU A 2 -20.97 3.12 4.32
CA LEU A 2 -19.77 2.48 3.76
C LEU A 2 -19.15 3.25 2.58
N ASP A 3 -19.97 3.86 1.71
CA ASP A 3 -19.46 4.63 0.56
C ASP A 3 -18.73 5.91 0.96
N SER A 4 -19.20 6.59 2.02
CA SER A 4 -18.50 7.76 2.55
C SER A 4 -17.19 7.38 3.23
N LEU A 5 -17.14 6.21 3.86
CA LEU A 5 -15.92 5.70 4.49
C LEU A 5 -14.86 5.36 3.44
N ILE A 6 -15.25 4.70 2.33
CA ILE A 6 -14.31 4.40 1.25
C ILE A 6 -13.77 5.68 0.61
N LYS A 7 -14.61 6.65 0.29
CA LYS A 7 -14.13 7.94 -0.26
C LYS A 7 -13.10 8.62 0.65
N ARG A 8 -13.26 8.51 1.97
CA ARG A 8 -12.26 9.01 2.93
C ARG A 8 -10.97 8.17 2.91
N LEU A 9 -11.08 6.84 2.89
CA LEU A 9 -9.92 5.95 2.79
C LEU A 9 -9.17 6.16 1.48
N GLU A 10 -9.87 6.32 0.35
CA GLU A 10 -9.27 6.65 -0.95
C GLU A 10 -8.55 8.00 -0.93
N ALA A 11 -9.16 9.03 -0.32
CA ALA A 11 -8.49 10.32 -0.19
C ALA A 11 -7.23 10.23 0.67
N VAL A 12 -7.32 9.57 1.84
CA VAL A 12 -6.16 9.38 2.74
C VAL A 12 -5.07 8.55 2.06
N SER A 13 -5.43 7.42 1.41
CA SER A 13 -4.46 6.55 0.74
C SER A 13 -3.77 7.23 -0.44
N ARG A 14 -4.47 8.11 -1.16
CA ARG A 14 -3.88 8.92 -2.23
C ARG A 14 -2.81 9.88 -1.72
N TYR A 15 -3.09 10.60 -0.63
CA TYR A 15 -2.07 11.45 0.01
C TYR A 15 -0.92 10.60 0.57
N ALA A 16 -1.23 9.45 1.16
CA ALA A 16 -0.25 8.51 1.67
C ALA A 16 0.72 8.04 0.57
N VAL A 17 0.23 7.69 -0.62
CA VAL A 17 1.07 7.28 -1.77
C VAL A 17 1.96 8.42 -2.26
N TRP A 18 1.45 9.65 -2.37
CA TRP A 18 2.27 10.78 -2.76
C TRP A 18 3.38 11.07 -1.75
N ALA A 19 3.05 11.03 -0.44
CA ALA A 19 4.03 11.16 0.62
C ALA A 19 5.07 10.03 0.57
N SER A 20 4.61 8.78 0.36
CA SER A 20 5.48 7.60 0.21
C SER A 20 6.45 7.74 -0.97
N GLY A 21 5.95 8.19 -2.12
CA GLY A 21 6.79 8.45 -3.29
C GLY A 21 7.87 9.51 -3.01
N GLY A 22 7.50 10.60 -2.33
CA GLY A 22 8.45 11.62 -1.88
C GLY A 22 9.51 11.09 -0.91
N MET A 23 9.09 10.25 0.05
CA MET A 23 10.02 9.61 1.00
C MET A 23 11.00 8.67 0.29
N LEU A 24 10.54 7.87 -0.66
CA LEU A 24 11.40 6.97 -1.44
C LEU A 24 12.38 7.73 -2.31
N PHE A 25 11.93 8.82 -2.96
CA PHE A 25 12.80 9.69 -3.72
C PHE A 25 13.89 10.32 -2.83
N PHE A 26 13.50 10.82 -1.66
CA PHE A 26 14.45 11.36 -0.68
C PHE A 26 15.45 10.30 -0.21
N ALA A 27 14.98 9.08 0.11
CA ALA A 27 15.85 7.97 0.50
C ALA A 27 16.85 7.63 -0.60
N ALA A 28 16.41 7.53 -1.85
CA ALA A 28 17.27 7.25 -3.00
C ALA A 28 18.34 8.35 -3.19
N ALA A 29 17.95 9.62 -3.12
CA ALA A 29 18.86 10.74 -3.22
C ALA A 29 19.91 10.72 -2.09
N MET A 30 19.48 10.48 -0.85
CA MET A 30 20.35 10.43 0.33
C MET A 30 21.37 9.29 0.21
N VAL A 31 20.94 8.09 -0.18
CA VAL A 31 21.83 6.94 -0.37
C VAL A 31 22.83 7.22 -1.51
N THR A 32 22.35 7.81 -2.62
CA THR A 32 23.23 8.20 -3.74
C THR A 32 24.31 9.18 -3.31
N ILE A 33 23.94 10.19 -2.52
CA ILE A 33 24.90 11.16 -1.97
C ILE A 33 25.90 10.48 -1.05
N ASP A 34 25.45 9.62 -0.12
CA ASP A 34 26.36 8.92 0.81
C ASP A 34 27.34 8.02 0.08
N VAL A 35 26.88 7.24 -0.92
CA VAL A 35 27.73 6.37 -1.73
C VAL A 35 28.76 7.21 -2.50
N THR A 36 28.36 8.35 -3.05
CA THR A 36 29.26 9.26 -3.78
C THR A 36 30.30 9.85 -2.85
N ILE A 37 29.92 10.33 -1.67
CA ILE A 37 30.84 10.86 -0.67
C ILE A 37 31.83 9.77 -0.22
N ARG A 38 31.33 8.55 -0.01
CA ARG A 38 32.16 7.39 0.39
C ARG A 38 33.16 7.04 -0.69
N ALA A 39 32.75 7.09 -1.97
CA ALA A 39 33.66 6.80 -3.09
C ALA A 39 34.76 7.86 -3.29
N ILE A 40 34.45 9.15 -3.10
CA ILE A 40 35.36 10.26 -3.35
C ILE A 40 36.24 10.56 -2.12
N PHE A 41 35.64 10.57 -0.94
CA PHE A 41 36.32 11.04 0.29
C PHE A 41 36.66 9.91 1.27
N GLY A 42 36.26 8.64 0.98
CA GLY A 42 36.49 7.50 1.88
C GLY A 42 35.73 7.58 3.20
N ARG A 43 34.73 8.47 3.32
CA ARG A 43 33.94 8.69 4.53
C ARG A 43 32.45 8.52 4.23
N SER A 44 31.72 7.81 5.09
CA SER A 44 30.25 7.73 5.05
C SER A 44 29.65 8.82 5.92
N MET A 45 28.44 9.28 5.57
CA MET A 45 27.62 10.17 6.41
C MET A 45 27.20 9.51 7.73
N GLY A 46 27.24 8.17 7.80
CA GLY A 46 26.89 7.37 8.98
C GLY A 46 25.40 7.48 9.34
N GLY A 47 24.60 6.52 8.90
CA GLY A 47 23.15 6.49 9.19
C GLY A 47 22.24 6.53 7.97
N SER A 48 22.77 6.73 6.76
CA SER A 48 22.00 6.68 5.50
C SER A 48 21.27 5.35 5.33
N ASP A 49 21.92 4.25 5.67
CA ASP A 49 21.32 2.90 5.60
C ASP A 49 20.16 2.75 6.59
N GLU A 50 20.30 3.31 7.79
CA GLU A 50 19.24 3.27 8.81
C GLU A 50 18.03 4.10 8.42
N ILE A 51 18.25 5.36 8.03
CA ILE A 51 17.15 6.26 7.63
C ILE A 51 16.46 5.74 6.39
N SER A 52 17.18 5.27 5.37
CA SER A 52 16.58 4.72 4.15
C SER A 52 15.73 3.47 4.44
N GLY A 53 16.17 2.61 5.38
CA GLY A 53 15.40 1.46 5.83
C GLY A 53 14.08 1.87 6.51
N TYR A 54 14.10 2.88 7.36
CA TYR A 54 12.88 3.40 7.98
C TYR A 54 11.93 4.03 6.95
N LEU A 55 12.45 4.85 6.05
CA LEU A 55 11.65 5.47 4.99
C LEU A 55 11.04 4.42 4.06
N LEU A 56 11.78 3.37 3.71
CA LEU A 56 11.28 2.27 2.90
C LEU A 56 10.13 1.53 3.61
N ALA A 57 10.30 1.18 4.89
CA ALA A 57 9.28 0.47 5.66
C ALA A 57 7.99 1.30 5.81
N ILE A 58 8.12 2.59 6.14
CA ILE A 58 6.99 3.51 6.25
C ILE A 58 6.30 3.66 4.90
N SER A 59 7.03 3.99 3.85
CA SER A 59 6.49 4.21 2.51
C SER A 59 5.73 3.00 1.99
N THR A 60 6.29 1.81 2.16
CA THR A 60 5.67 0.56 1.71
C THR A 60 4.35 0.30 2.46
N SER A 61 4.34 0.46 3.79
CA SER A 61 3.13 0.21 4.59
C SER A 61 1.98 1.17 4.23
N TRP A 62 2.29 2.42 3.93
CA TRP A 62 1.30 3.44 3.54
C TRP A 62 0.81 3.24 2.09
N ALA A 63 1.66 2.74 1.18
CA ALA A 63 1.30 2.46 -0.20
C ALA A 63 0.35 1.25 -0.34
N PHE A 64 0.39 0.27 0.56
CA PHE A 64 -0.44 -0.93 0.50
C PHE A 64 -1.95 -0.63 0.49
N ALA A 65 -2.40 0.34 1.28
CA ALA A 65 -3.81 0.73 1.31
C ALA A 65 -4.30 1.24 -0.06
N TYR A 66 -3.48 2.05 -0.72
CA TYR A 66 -3.76 2.55 -2.06
C TYR A 66 -3.78 1.41 -3.08
N ALA A 67 -2.77 0.55 -3.08
CA ALA A 67 -2.67 -0.59 -3.97
C ALA A 67 -3.90 -1.53 -3.87
N LEU A 68 -4.39 -1.76 -2.64
CA LEU A 68 -5.58 -2.56 -2.41
C LEU A 68 -6.84 -1.89 -3.00
N LEU A 69 -7.06 -0.60 -2.70
CA LEU A 69 -8.27 0.12 -3.11
C LEU A 69 -8.35 0.31 -4.64
N HIS A 70 -7.19 0.40 -5.31
CA HIS A 70 -7.08 0.53 -6.77
C HIS A 70 -6.83 -0.80 -7.49
N ARG A 71 -6.93 -1.91 -6.78
CA ARG A 71 -6.78 -3.27 -7.36
C ARG A 71 -5.46 -3.48 -8.14
N VAL A 72 -4.39 -2.78 -7.75
CA VAL A 72 -3.07 -2.83 -8.40
C VAL A 72 -2.33 -4.16 -8.13
N ASN A 73 -2.92 -5.05 -7.35
CA ASN A 73 -2.32 -6.34 -7.02
C ASN A 73 -2.23 -7.23 -8.26
N VAL A 74 -1.02 -7.60 -8.65
CA VAL A 74 -0.76 -8.54 -9.75
C VAL A 74 -1.38 -9.90 -9.43
N ARG A 75 -2.21 -10.41 -10.33
CA ARG A 75 -2.82 -11.74 -10.26
C ARG A 75 -2.42 -12.56 -11.49
N ILE A 76 -2.43 -13.89 -11.34
CA ILE A 76 -2.22 -14.79 -12.47
C ILE A 76 -3.56 -14.98 -13.18
N ASP A 77 -3.87 -14.10 -14.13
CA ASP A 77 -5.20 -14.03 -14.75
C ASP A 77 -5.48 -15.15 -15.74
N ALA A 78 -4.43 -15.75 -16.34
CA ALA A 78 -4.59 -16.76 -17.40
C ALA A 78 -5.40 -18.00 -16.94
N ALA A 79 -5.18 -18.50 -15.74
CA ALA A 79 -5.95 -19.61 -15.18
C ALA A 79 -7.29 -19.15 -14.57
N TYR A 80 -7.33 -17.93 -14.02
CA TYR A 80 -8.52 -17.37 -13.39
C TYR A 80 -9.65 -17.10 -14.39
N LEU A 81 -9.33 -16.60 -15.60
CA LEU A 81 -10.31 -16.33 -16.67
C LEU A 81 -11.00 -17.60 -17.21
N LEU A 82 -10.40 -18.79 -17.04
CA LEU A 82 -11.01 -20.06 -17.42
C LEU A 82 -12.06 -20.54 -16.43
N LEU A 83 -12.16 -19.94 -15.27
CA LEU A 83 -13.08 -20.36 -14.19
C LEU A 83 -14.44 -19.70 -14.36
N GLY A 84 -15.50 -20.42 -13.95
CA GLY A 84 -16.83 -19.84 -13.92
C GLY A 84 -16.97 -18.72 -12.86
N ARG A 85 -17.82 -17.71 -13.11
CA ARG A 85 -18.00 -16.51 -12.27
C ARG A 85 -18.20 -16.79 -10.78
N ARG A 86 -18.86 -17.89 -10.42
CA ARG A 86 -19.05 -18.28 -8.99
C ARG A 86 -17.73 -18.69 -8.33
N LEU A 87 -16.89 -19.42 -9.06
CA LEU A 87 -15.60 -19.86 -8.56
C LEU A 87 -14.62 -18.71 -8.48
N GLN A 88 -14.65 -17.79 -9.46
CA GLN A 88 -13.87 -16.54 -9.43
C GLN A 88 -14.23 -15.73 -8.17
N ALA A 89 -15.50 -15.46 -7.91
CA ALA A 89 -15.92 -14.72 -6.73
C ALA A 89 -15.53 -15.42 -5.42
N ALA A 90 -15.60 -16.75 -5.37
CA ALA A 90 -15.19 -17.52 -4.20
C ALA A 90 -13.66 -17.39 -3.94
N LEU A 91 -12.85 -17.46 -5.00
CA LEU A 91 -11.39 -17.30 -4.91
C LEU A 91 -11.01 -15.86 -4.53
N ASP A 92 -11.72 -14.86 -5.04
CA ASP A 92 -11.49 -13.46 -4.69
C ASP A 92 -11.72 -13.22 -3.20
N ILE A 93 -12.83 -13.73 -2.68
CA ILE A 93 -13.14 -13.61 -1.25
C ILE A 93 -12.15 -14.39 -0.41
N LEU A 94 -11.81 -15.62 -0.81
CA LEU A 94 -10.81 -16.43 -0.11
C LEU A 94 -9.46 -15.69 -0.06
N GLY A 95 -9.02 -15.14 -1.19
CA GLY A 95 -7.80 -14.34 -1.26
C GLY A 95 -7.83 -13.12 -0.32
N LEU A 96 -8.94 -12.37 -0.30
CA LEU A 96 -9.10 -11.25 0.63
C LEU A 96 -9.15 -11.70 2.09
N VAL A 97 -9.76 -12.83 2.40
CA VAL A 97 -9.79 -13.37 3.78
C VAL A 97 -8.39 -13.80 4.22
N VAL A 98 -7.67 -14.55 3.39
CA VAL A 98 -6.29 -14.99 3.70
C VAL A 98 -5.37 -13.79 3.87
N LEU A 99 -5.45 -12.82 2.95
CA LEU A 99 -4.71 -11.56 3.06
C LEU A 99 -5.10 -10.81 4.34
N GLY A 100 -6.40 -10.78 4.67
CA GLY A 100 -6.93 -10.14 5.86
C GLY A 100 -6.37 -10.73 7.16
N VAL A 101 -6.39 -12.05 7.28
CA VAL A 101 -5.80 -12.73 8.44
C VAL A 101 -4.32 -12.42 8.56
N PHE A 102 -3.57 -12.49 7.45
CA PHE A 102 -2.15 -12.18 7.44
C PHE A 102 -1.89 -10.74 7.88
N VAL A 103 -2.58 -9.75 7.28
CA VAL A 103 -2.40 -8.32 7.59
C VAL A 103 -2.77 -8.03 9.04
N LEU A 104 -3.86 -8.62 9.56
CA LEU A 104 -4.25 -8.42 10.96
C LEU A 104 -3.21 -8.97 11.94
N VAL A 105 -2.66 -10.16 11.67
CA VAL A 105 -1.59 -10.74 12.50
C VAL A 105 -0.34 -9.88 12.45
N VAL A 106 0.08 -9.43 11.25
CA VAL A 106 1.25 -8.56 11.10
C VAL A 106 1.03 -7.23 11.81
N THR A 107 -0.15 -6.61 11.65
CA THR A 107 -0.47 -5.33 12.30
C THR A 107 -0.47 -5.46 13.82
N TRP A 108 -1.02 -6.55 14.35
CA TRP A 108 -1.01 -6.82 15.78
C TRP A 108 0.42 -6.97 16.32
N ARG A 109 1.25 -7.78 15.65
CA ARG A 109 2.66 -7.96 16.03
C ARG A 109 3.48 -6.68 15.91
N ALA A 110 3.22 -5.90 14.87
CA ALA A 110 3.85 -4.59 14.69
C ALA A 110 3.47 -3.62 15.79
N ALA A 111 2.19 -3.60 16.20
CA ALA A 111 1.72 -2.78 17.30
C ALA A 111 2.34 -3.21 18.65
N ASP A 112 2.43 -4.51 18.92
CA ASP A 112 3.09 -5.06 20.09
C ASP A 112 4.58 -4.66 20.15
N LEU A 113 5.29 -4.79 19.03
CA LEU A 113 6.68 -4.35 18.90
C LEU A 113 6.84 -2.84 19.17
N PHE A 114 5.95 -2.03 18.61
CA PHE A 114 5.95 -0.58 18.84
C PHE A 114 5.74 -0.25 20.31
N LEU A 115 4.73 -0.85 20.96
CA LEU A 115 4.44 -0.63 22.38
C LEU A 115 5.63 -1.05 23.27
N HIS A 116 6.26 -2.18 22.96
CA HIS A 116 7.47 -2.62 23.65
C HIS A 116 8.61 -1.62 23.48
N SER A 117 8.90 -1.19 22.26
CA SER A 117 9.95 -0.21 21.98
C SER A 117 9.71 1.14 22.66
N ALA A 118 8.45 1.57 22.72
CA ALA A 118 8.06 2.81 23.39
C ALA A 118 8.20 2.70 24.92
N SER A 119 7.81 1.56 25.51
CA SER A 119 7.85 1.34 26.94
C SER A 119 9.29 1.28 27.49
N TYR A 120 10.20 0.69 26.73
CA TYR A 120 11.61 0.52 27.13
C TYR A 120 12.56 1.60 26.58
N TRP A 121 12.00 2.62 25.88
CA TRP A 121 12.82 3.65 25.21
C TRP A 121 13.91 3.04 24.34
N ALA A 122 13.56 1.95 23.64
CA ALA A 122 14.50 1.19 22.83
C ALA A 122 15.10 2.08 21.74
N LYS A 123 16.44 2.00 21.61
CA LYS A 123 17.19 2.73 20.60
C LYS A 123 17.81 1.76 19.61
N SER A 124 18.07 2.27 18.41
CA SER A 124 18.84 1.55 17.40
C SER A 124 20.25 1.24 17.92
N ILE A 125 20.80 0.11 17.48
CA ILE A 125 22.19 -0.29 17.77
C ILE A 125 23.22 0.42 16.88
N THR A 126 22.76 1.27 15.97
CA THR A 126 23.59 2.05 15.06
C THR A 126 24.18 3.27 15.76
N PRO A 127 25.20 3.93 15.16
CA PRO A 127 25.78 5.15 15.73
C PRO A 127 24.78 6.28 15.95
N MET A 128 23.65 6.32 15.20
CA MET A 128 22.61 7.35 15.36
C MET A 128 21.77 7.17 16.62
N GLN A 129 21.70 5.95 17.17
CA GLN A 129 20.87 5.63 18.35
C GLN A 129 19.42 6.16 18.26
N THR A 130 18.83 6.09 17.07
CA THR A 130 17.47 6.58 16.81
C THR A 130 16.47 5.89 17.74
N PRO A 131 15.56 6.64 18.42
CA PRO A 131 14.46 6.03 19.17
C PRO A 131 13.57 5.23 18.25
N LEU A 132 13.55 3.90 18.39
CA LEU A 132 12.82 2.99 17.49
C LEU A 132 11.31 3.23 17.46
N ALA A 133 10.76 3.75 18.54
CA ALA A 133 9.33 4.06 18.63
C ALA A 133 8.87 5.06 17.54
N VAL A 134 9.73 5.99 17.09
CA VAL A 134 9.35 7.00 16.10
C VAL A 134 9.07 6.38 14.73
N PRO A 135 10.00 5.69 14.07
CA PRO A 135 9.73 5.07 12.76
C PRO A 135 8.68 3.96 12.86
N GLN A 136 8.66 3.20 13.96
CA GLN A 136 7.67 2.14 14.18
C GLN A 136 6.24 2.69 14.28
N PHE A 137 6.02 3.85 14.91
CA PHE A 137 4.71 4.50 14.96
C PHE A 137 4.16 4.76 13.54
N PHE A 138 4.94 5.39 12.69
CA PHE A 138 4.52 5.67 11.32
C PHE A 138 4.32 4.39 10.49
N TRP A 139 5.16 3.39 10.69
CA TRP A 139 5.02 2.09 10.04
C TRP A 139 3.72 1.37 10.45
N VAL A 140 3.43 1.31 11.76
CA VAL A 140 2.18 0.72 12.28
C VAL A 140 0.96 1.49 11.82
N ALA A 141 1.01 2.83 11.77
CA ALA A 141 -0.08 3.64 11.25
C ALA A 141 -0.44 3.28 9.80
N GLY A 142 0.56 3.05 8.93
CA GLY A 142 0.35 2.56 7.57
C GLY A 142 -0.30 1.17 7.52
N LEU A 143 0.16 0.24 8.36
CA LEU A 143 -0.43 -1.10 8.46
C LEU A 143 -1.88 -1.05 8.97
N VAL A 144 -2.19 -0.20 9.93
CA VAL A 144 -3.57 0.02 10.41
C VAL A 144 -4.46 0.57 9.29
N LEU A 145 -3.98 1.55 8.52
CA LEU A 145 -4.70 2.07 7.37
C LEU A 145 -4.99 0.97 6.35
N PHE A 146 -4.00 0.12 6.06
CA PHE A 146 -4.16 -1.02 5.17
C PHE A 146 -5.18 -2.04 5.71
N ALA A 147 -5.09 -2.42 6.99
CA ALA A 147 -6.03 -3.33 7.64
C ALA A 147 -7.48 -2.80 7.60
N LEU A 148 -7.68 -1.50 7.90
CA LEU A 148 -8.99 -0.87 7.81
C LEU A 148 -9.55 -0.87 6.38
N SER A 149 -8.72 -0.55 5.39
CA SER A 149 -9.09 -0.58 3.98
C SER A 149 -9.53 -1.99 3.56
N LEU A 150 -8.79 -3.01 3.98
CA LEU A 150 -9.06 -4.40 3.68
C LEU A 150 -10.37 -4.89 4.35
N ILE A 151 -10.61 -4.55 5.61
CA ILE A 151 -11.86 -4.87 6.32
C ILE A 151 -13.06 -4.25 5.58
N VAL A 152 -12.95 -3.00 5.15
CA VAL A 152 -14.05 -2.32 4.44
C VAL A 152 -14.31 -2.95 3.07
N VAL A 153 -13.27 -3.32 2.32
CA VAL A 153 -13.40 -4.02 1.04
C VAL A 153 -14.05 -5.39 1.25
N LEU A 154 -13.57 -6.17 2.24
CA LEU A 154 -14.12 -7.49 2.56
C LEU A 154 -15.60 -7.41 2.95
N LEU A 155 -15.99 -6.47 3.82
CA LEU A 155 -17.39 -6.26 4.19
C LEU A 155 -18.27 -5.95 2.97
N ARG A 156 -17.78 -5.14 2.02
CA ARG A 156 -18.51 -4.89 0.78
C ARG A 156 -18.68 -6.13 -0.08
N CYS A 157 -17.63 -6.94 -0.20
CA CYS A 157 -17.70 -8.21 -0.94
C CYS A 157 -18.72 -9.16 -0.31
N VAL A 158 -18.73 -9.27 1.02
CA VAL A 158 -19.72 -10.11 1.75
C VAL A 158 -21.14 -9.61 1.50
N ILE A 159 -21.38 -8.29 1.57
CA ILE A 159 -22.72 -7.71 1.29
C ILE A 159 -23.13 -7.96 -0.17
N ALA A 160 -22.21 -7.83 -1.13
CA ALA A 160 -22.48 -8.08 -2.54
C ALA A 160 -22.87 -9.55 -2.79
N VAL A 161 -22.17 -10.50 -2.13
CA VAL A 161 -22.53 -11.93 -2.21
C VAL A 161 -23.90 -12.21 -1.60
N ALA A 162 -24.20 -11.63 -0.43
CA ALA A 162 -25.52 -11.77 0.19
C ALA A 162 -26.65 -11.23 -0.72
N GLY A 163 -26.36 -10.17 -1.49
CA GLY A 163 -27.24 -9.62 -2.52
C GLY A 163 -27.25 -10.39 -3.85
N ARG A 164 -26.48 -11.49 -3.97
CA ARG A 164 -26.29 -12.26 -5.22
C ARG A 164 -25.74 -11.46 -6.40
N ASP A 165 -25.10 -10.32 -6.13
CA ASP A 165 -24.47 -9.46 -7.14
C ASP A 165 -22.99 -9.85 -7.32
N LEU A 166 -22.76 -10.93 -8.07
CA LEU A 166 -21.40 -11.44 -8.32
C LEU A 166 -20.56 -10.47 -9.18
N ASP A 167 -21.22 -9.67 -10.03
CA ASP A 167 -20.54 -8.66 -10.85
C ASP A 167 -19.98 -7.52 -9.96
N ARG A 168 -20.67 -7.22 -8.87
CA ARG A 168 -20.18 -6.26 -7.88
C ARG A 168 -18.98 -6.80 -7.11
N VAL A 169 -18.94 -8.09 -6.80
CA VAL A 169 -17.76 -8.74 -6.17
C VAL A 169 -16.56 -8.64 -7.11
N ALA A 170 -16.73 -8.96 -8.38
CA ALA A 170 -15.68 -8.84 -9.39
C ALA A 170 -15.15 -7.41 -9.51
N ARG A 171 -16.03 -6.40 -9.46
CA ARG A 171 -15.62 -4.98 -9.46
C ARG A 171 -14.95 -4.50 -8.18
N LEU A 172 -15.12 -5.16 -7.05
CA LEU A 172 -14.52 -4.77 -5.76
C LEU A 172 -13.21 -5.50 -5.48
N ALA A 173 -13.15 -6.77 -5.85
CA ALA A 173 -12.08 -7.68 -5.47
C ALA A 173 -11.46 -8.44 -6.64
N GLY A 174 -12.14 -8.46 -7.81
CA GLY A 174 -11.69 -9.14 -9.01
C GLY A 174 -10.47 -8.47 -9.66
N ALA A 175 -9.79 -9.21 -10.53
CA ALA A 175 -8.79 -8.63 -11.43
C ALA A 175 -9.46 -7.62 -12.38
N LEU A 176 -8.75 -6.56 -12.73
CA LEU A 176 -9.14 -5.72 -13.86
C LEU A 176 -9.13 -6.59 -15.11
N SER A 177 -10.22 -6.64 -15.87
CA SER A 177 -10.19 -7.33 -17.14
C SER A 177 -9.30 -6.54 -18.12
N HIS A 178 -8.67 -7.22 -19.09
CA HIS A 178 -7.89 -6.53 -20.12
C HIS A 178 -8.69 -5.43 -20.84
N ALA A 179 -10.01 -5.58 -20.94
CA ALA A 179 -10.88 -4.56 -21.51
C ALA A 179 -11.00 -3.32 -20.59
N GLU A 180 -11.08 -3.52 -19.28
CA GLU A 180 -11.12 -2.42 -18.30
C GLU A 180 -9.76 -1.70 -18.22
N GLU A 181 -8.64 -2.44 -18.29
CA GLU A 181 -7.28 -1.85 -18.35
C GLU A 181 -7.11 -0.96 -19.58
N VAL A 182 -7.50 -1.45 -20.75
CA VAL A 182 -7.43 -0.71 -22.02
C VAL A 182 -8.33 0.53 -21.97
N GLU A 183 -9.52 0.43 -21.39
CA GLU A 183 -10.45 1.55 -21.26
C GLU A 183 -9.91 2.62 -20.29
N GLU A 184 -9.29 2.22 -19.18
CA GLU A 184 -8.61 3.15 -18.25
C GLU A 184 -7.40 3.83 -18.91
N GLU A 185 -6.59 3.10 -19.70
CA GLU A 185 -5.47 3.68 -20.45
C GLU A 185 -5.95 4.67 -21.51
N ILE A 186 -7.02 4.36 -22.25
CA ILE A 186 -7.63 5.29 -23.22
C ILE A 186 -8.10 6.56 -22.50
N HIS A 187 -8.84 6.43 -21.41
CA HIS A 187 -9.30 7.60 -20.64
C HIS A 187 -8.16 8.43 -20.04
N MET A 188 -7.06 7.81 -19.61
CA MET A 188 -5.89 8.54 -19.12
C MET A 188 -5.16 9.25 -20.28
N SER A 189 -5.05 8.63 -21.44
CA SER A 189 -4.44 9.24 -22.62
C SER A 189 -5.26 10.43 -23.13
N GLU A 190 -6.58 10.30 -23.19
CA GLU A 190 -7.50 11.39 -23.56
C GLU A 190 -7.39 12.59 -22.60
N ARG A 191 -7.30 12.34 -21.29
CA ARG A 191 -7.09 13.41 -20.31
C ARG A 191 -5.75 14.11 -20.48
N ARG A 192 -4.69 13.38 -20.82
CA ARG A 192 -3.37 13.99 -21.12
C ARG A 192 -3.41 14.85 -22.35
N VAL A 193 -3.99 14.33 -23.46
CA VAL A 193 -4.14 15.08 -24.70
C VAL A 193 -5.00 16.34 -24.49
N LYS A 194 -6.07 16.23 -23.68
CA LYS A 194 -6.91 17.38 -23.35
C LYS A 194 -6.17 18.41 -22.52
N ALA A 195 -5.38 18.00 -21.54
CA ALA A 195 -4.56 18.90 -20.72
C ALA A 195 -3.48 19.60 -21.55
N GLU A 196 -2.84 18.91 -22.48
CA GLU A 196 -1.89 19.52 -23.45
C GLU A 196 -2.58 20.54 -24.38
N ARG A 197 -3.80 20.24 -24.81
CA ARG A 197 -4.57 21.13 -25.69
C ARG A 197 -5.08 22.39 -24.99
N ASP A 198 -5.43 22.27 -23.70
CA ASP A 198 -5.94 23.36 -22.87
C ASP A 198 -4.81 24.19 -22.24
N GLY A 199 -3.53 23.87 -22.52
CA GLY A 199 -2.36 24.73 -22.21
C GLY A 199 -1.98 24.77 -20.73
N ILE A 200 -2.24 23.69 -19.98
CA ILE A 200 -1.89 23.54 -18.56
C ILE A 200 -0.76 22.55 -18.38
#